data_5e4a382c4397a82b0d0bf338bf230b18
#
_entry.id   5e4a382c4397a82b0d0bf338bf230b18
#
_cell.length_a   1.000
_cell.length_b   1.000
_cell.length_c   1.000
_cell.angle_alpha   90.00
_cell.angle_beta   90.00
_cell.angle_gamma   90.00
#
_symmetry.space_group_name_H-M   'P 1'
#
loop_
_entity.id
_entity.type
_entity.pdbx_description
1 polymer ?
#
loop_
_entity_poly.entity_id
_entity_poly.type
_entity_poly.pdbx_seq_one_letter_code
_entity_poly.pdbx_strand_id
1 'polypeptide(L)'
;MGRFFFFSLLSLLVIFPTAIPQTQSKPVMALPLYTNSRWVVDEGGQRVKLACVNWVSHLEPMVTDGLSKQPMDAISKKIASMGFNCVRLTWPLFLVTNDSLASLTVRQSCQSLGLSESIAGIQANNPSIIDLPLIKAYQAVVSSLGANNVKVILENSISKPGDQYFSADLWIKGLSRMATIFNGVSNVVGMSLRNEFQGPRQKVNDWYRYMQKGAEALHLANPDILVILSGLSYDKDLSFLRNQQVNLTFTRKLVYEVHWNGFSDGKTWESGNPNQVCGREVDNFMRLSGFLLDQGWPLLVSEFEMDQRGTNNVNDISYMNCFLAIAAELDLDWSYYLRDGVIGLNEYHGPLNMNWTETRNLTFLQRISAFQSPFRGPGLSEANLHKVIFHPSTGLCVLRKSLTEPLRLGACTESEAWSYTPQKTLTLKGTYFCLQAIELGKPAKLGTICTGSNSKWQTISDSKMYLSSKVNDGSTACLDVDSDNSIVTNTCKCLSRDDTCDPGSQWFKLVDSTRSSSSAKTFN
;
A
#
# COMPACT_ATOMS: atom_id res chain seq x y z
N MET A 1 -84.37 -2.90 -40.35
CA MET A 1 -83.27 -1.97 -40.60
C MET A 1 -82.52 -1.75 -39.31
N GLY A 2 -81.53 -2.59 -39.06
CA GLY A 2 -80.69 -2.51 -37.85
C GLY A 2 -79.29 -2.08 -38.27
N ARG A 3 -78.82 -0.98 -37.70
CA ARG A 3 -77.45 -0.51 -37.89
C ARG A 3 -76.59 -1.07 -36.74
N PHE A 4 -75.58 -1.89 -37.07
CA PHE A 4 -74.52 -2.31 -36.18
C PHE A 4 -73.42 -1.24 -36.17
N PHE A 5 -73.10 -0.71 -34.96
CA PHE A 5 -71.91 0.10 -34.73
C PHE A 5 -70.76 -0.80 -34.29
N PHE A 6 -69.67 -0.82 -35.05
CA PHE A 6 -68.41 -1.40 -34.65
C PHE A 6 -67.60 -0.38 -33.86
N PHE A 7 -67.33 -0.65 -32.57
CA PHE A 7 -66.32 0.07 -31.82
C PHE A 7 -64.95 -0.58 -32.01
N SER A 8 -64.02 0.15 -32.63
CA SER A 8 -62.63 -0.25 -32.76
C SER A 8 -61.87 0.18 -31.53
N LEU A 9 -61.42 -0.76 -30.69
CA LEU A 9 -60.48 -0.50 -29.59
C LEU A 9 -59.08 -0.32 -30.16
N LEU A 10 -58.54 0.92 -30.12
CA LEU A 10 -57.15 1.22 -30.39
C LEU A 10 -56.37 0.98 -29.09
N SER A 11 -55.61 -0.13 -29.03
CA SER A 11 -54.67 -0.40 -27.92
C SER A 11 -53.41 0.44 -28.13
N LEU A 12 -53.21 1.49 -27.30
CA LEU A 12 -51.93 2.22 -27.20
C LEU A 12 -50.89 1.32 -26.51
N LEU A 13 -49.92 0.78 -27.26
CA LEU A 13 -48.73 0.18 -26.67
C LEU A 13 -47.81 1.30 -26.18
N VAL A 14 -47.76 1.49 -24.87
CA VAL A 14 -46.77 2.36 -24.21
C VAL A 14 -45.46 1.57 -24.13
N ILE A 15 -44.51 1.86 -25.00
CA ILE A 15 -43.16 1.32 -24.94
C ILE A 15 -42.40 2.13 -23.87
N PHE A 16 -42.19 1.53 -22.68
CA PHE A 16 -41.24 2.07 -21.70
C PHE A 16 -39.81 1.77 -22.19
N PRO A 17 -38.94 2.77 -22.32
CA PRO A 17 -37.54 2.50 -22.59
C PRO A 17 -36.95 1.81 -21.37
N THR A 18 -36.63 0.52 -21.49
CA THR A 18 -35.81 -0.18 -20.53
C THR A 18 -34.42 0.45 -20.55
N ALA A 19 -34.09 1.26 -19.55
CA ALA A 19 -32.74 1.74 -19.34
C ALA A 19 -31.84 0.51 -19.10
N ILE A 20 -31.05 0.15 -20.09
CA ILE A 20 -29.95 -0.82 -19.93
C ILE A 20 -28.97 -0.19 -18.94
N PRO A 21 -28.66 -0.84 -17.80
CA PRO A 21 -27.65 -0.33 -16.88
C PRO A 21 -26.34 -0.27 -17.66
N GLN A 22 -25.85 0.95 -17.92
CA GLN A 22 -24.48 1.14 -18.39
C GLN A 22 -23.56 0.63 -17.29
N THR A 23 -23.00 -0.56 -17.49
CA THR A 23 -21.81 -0.98 -16.73
C THR A 23 -20.72 0.04 -17.04
N GLN A 24 -20.48 0.96 -16.11
CA GLN A 24 -19.31 1.82 -16.18
C GLN A 24 -18.09 0.91 -16.20
N SER A 25 -17.51 0.70 -17.38
CA SER A 25 -16.20 0.10 -17.51
C SER A 25 -15.25 0.97 -16.69
N LYS A 26 -14.53 0.35 -15.74
CA LYS A 26 -13.45 1.06 -15.04
C LYS A 26 -12.57 1.70 -16.11
N PRO A 27 -12.24 3.00 -16.00
CA PRO A 27 -11.39 3.64 -16.98
C PRO A 27 -10.08 2.85 -17.08
N VAL A 28 -9.72 2.48 -18.29
CA VAL A 28 -8.44 1.82 -18.56
C VAL A 28 -7.37 2.85 -18.23
N MET A 29 -6.48 2.51 -17.30
CA MET A 29 -5.40 3.38 -16.89
C MET A 29 -4.50 3.70 -18.08
N ALA A 30 -4.29 4.97 -18.34
CA ALA A 30 -3.46 5.44 -19.44
C ALA A 30 -1.98 5.53 -18.98
N LEU A 31 -1.11 4.74 -19.57
CA LEU A 31 0.34 4.81 -19.37
C LEU A 31 0.96 5.74 -20.42
N PRO A 32 2.10 6.37 -20.11
CA PRO A 32 2.96 6.22 -18.94
C PRO A 32 2.46 6.95 -17.67
N LEU A 33 3.07 6.64 -16.51
CA LEU A 33 2.78 7.32 -15.26
C LEU A 33 3.58 8.61 -15.09
N TYR A 34 2.97 9.55 -14.37
CA TYR A 34 3.54 10.86 -14.03
C TYR A 34 3.36 11.18 -12.55
N THR A 35 3.98 12.27 -12.10
CA THR A 35 3.69 12.84 -10.79
C THR A 35 2.93 14.17 -10.93
N ASN A 36 1.96 14.40 -10.04
CA ASN A 36 1.24 15.66 -9.91
C ASN A 36 1.12 16.00 -8.42
N SER A 37 1.89 16.99 -7.97
CA SER A 37 2.08 17.23 -6.56
C SER A 37 2.50 15.93 -5.85
N ARG A 38 1.91 15.60 -4.72
CA ARG A 38 2.21 14.39 -3.94
C ARG A 38 1.67 13.07 -4.53
N TRP A 39 1.10 13.09 -5.71
CA TRP A 39 0.38 11.96 -6.27
C TRP A 39 1.07 11.38 -7.51
N VAL A 40 1.09 10.06 -7.60
CA VAL A 40 1.30 9.36 -8.86
C VAL A 40 -0.01 9.38 -9.64
N VAL A 41 0.06 9.76 -10.92
CA VAL A 41 -1.10 9.88 -11.80
C VAL A 41 -0.82 9.19 -13.13
N ASP A 42 -1.88 8.80 -13.84
CA ASP A 42 -1.78 8.35 -15.22
C ASP A 42 -1.69 9.54 -16.20
N GLU A 43 -1.59 9.24 -17.50
CA GLU A 43 -1.53 10.26 -18.56
C GLU A 43 -2.77 11.16 -18.57
N GLY A 44 -3.92 10.65 -18.16
CA GLY A 44 -5.17 11.40 -18.00
C GLY A 44 -5.22 12.26 -16.74
N GLY A 45 -4.18 12.25 -15.91
CA GLY A 45 -4.12 12.97 -14.64
C GLY A 45 -4.92 12.33 -13.50
N GLN A 46 -5.37 11.09 -13.66
CA GLN A 46 -6.11 10.35 -12.63
C GLN A 46 -5.15 9.72 -11.62
N ARG A 47 -5.50 9.76 -10.33
CA ARG A 47 -4.71 9.13 -9.26
C ARG A 47 -4.50 7.64 -9.50
N VAL A 48 -3.27 7.22 -9.55
CA VAL A 48 -2.87 5.81 -9.58
C VAL A 48 -2.28 5.42 -8.24
N LYS A 49 -2.98 4.56 -7.51
CA LYS A 49 -2.47 3.97 -6.27
C LYS A 49 -1.49 2.86 -6.62
N LEU A 50 -0.26 2.95 -6.13
CA LEU A 50 0.71 1.87 -6.20
C LEU A 50 0.57 1.02 -4.93
N ALA A 51 -0.04 -0.14 -5.05
CA ALA A 51 -0.17 -1.16 -4.01
C ALA A 51 0.68 -2.34 -4.44
N CYS A 52 1.96 -2.30 -4.09
CA CYS A 52 2.97 -3.21 -4.63
C CYS A 52 3.33 -4.32 -3.64
N VAL A 53 3.99 -5.34 -4.19
CA VAL A 53 4.72 -6.34 -3.42
C VAL A 53 6.15 -6.43 -3.96
N ASN A 54 7.14 -6.55 -3.07
CA ASN A 54 8.53 -6.76 -3.46
C ASN A 54 8.72 -8.23 -3.85
N TRP A 55 9.29 -8.48 -5.04
CA TRP A 55 9.60 -9.83 -5.51
C TRP A 55 11.10 -9.95 -5.77
N VAL A 56 11.73 -10.86 -5.03
CA VAL A 56 13.19 -11.00 -5.00
C VAL A 56 13.71 -11.71 -6.24
N SER A 57 14.71 -11.10 -6.91
CA SER A 57 15.40 -11.66 -8.08
C SER A 57 16.88 -11.25 -8.14
N HIS A 58 17.42 -10.68 -7.06
CA HIS A 58 18.78 -10.13 -7.01
C HIS A 58 19.77 -11.05 -6.31
N LEU A 59 19.34 -12.13 -5.66
CA LEU A 59 20.21 -13.02 -4.90
C LEU A 59 21.14 -13.82 -5.82
N GLU A 60 22.08 -14.57 -5.24
CA GLU A 60 23.20 -15.20 -5.98
C GLU A 60 22.83 -15.94 -7.29
N PRO A 61 21.70 -16.69 -7.38
CA PRO A 61 21.29 -17.28 -8.66
C PRO A 61 20.89 -16.26 -9.72
N MET A 62 20.52 -15.03 -9.31
CA MET A 62 19.93 -13.99 -10.17
C MET A 62 18.69 -14.49 -10.92
N VAL A 63 17.92 -15.32 -10.25
CA VAL A 63 16.68 -15.91 -10.73
C VAL A 63 15.56 -15.54 -9.76
N THR A 64 14.42 -15.14 -10.29
CA THR A 64 13.27 -14.72 -9.47
C THR A 64 12.79 -15.86 -8.59
N ASP A 65 12.56 -15.56 -7.33
CA ASP A 65 12.13 -16.52 -6.32
C ASP A 65 10.79 -17.19 -6.68
N GLY A 66 10.60 -18.43 -6.19
CA GLY A 66 9.37 -19.19 -6.40
C GLY A 66 9.27 -19.89 -7.75
N LEU A 67 10.10 -19.56 -8.75
CA LEU A 67 10.02 -20.17 -10.09
C LEU A 67 10.36 -21.66 -10.10
N SER A 68 11.06 -22.15 -9.10
CA SER A 68 11.28 -23.60 -8.88
C SER A 68 10.06 -24.30 -8.27
N LYS A 69 9.11 -23.56 -7.70
CA LYS A 69 7.93 -24.08 -6.99
C LYS A 69 6.66 -23.98 -7.82
N GLN A 70 6.50 -22.91 -8.61
CA GLN A 70 5.30 -22.63 -9.39
C GLN A 70 5.64 -22.06 -10.78
N PRO A 71 4.74 -22.23 -11.78
CA PRO A 71 4.81 -21.48 -13.03
C PRO A 71 4.73 -19.96 -12.78
N MET A 72 5.55 -19.17 -13.49
CA MET A 72 5.57 -17.71 -13.34
C MET A 72 4.21 -17.05 -13.56
N ASP A 73 3.41 -17.57 -14.48
CA ASP A 73 2.06 -17.05 -14.73
C ASP A 73 1.12 -17.33 -13.55
N ALA A 74 1.25 -18.47 -12.90
CA ALA A 74 0.47 -18.80 -11.69
C ALA A 74 0.81 -17.85 -10.55
N ILE A 75 2.10 -17.54 -10.34
CA ILE A 75 2.54 -16.57 -9.34
C ILE A 75 2.02 -15.17 -9.69
N SER A 76 2.15 -14.73 -10.93
CA SER A 76 1.67 -13.42 -11.39
C SER A 76 0.16 -13.26 -11.18
N LYS A 77 -0.64 -14.28 -11.52
CA LYS A 77 -2.09 -14.33 -11.24
C LYS A 77 -2.40 -14.28 -9.75
N LYS A 78 -1.62 -15.00 -8.95
CA LYS A 78 -1.80 -15.01 -7.49
C LYS A 78 -1.54 -13.64 -6.89
N ILE A 79 -0.48 -12.96 -7.29
CA ILE A 79 -0.18 -11.57 -6.88
C ILE A 79 -1.36 -10.64 -7.21
N ALA A 80 -1.86 -10.68 -8.45
CA ALA A 80 -3.01 -9.89 -8.85
C ALA A 80 -4.28 -10.22 -8.04
N SER A 81 -4.53 -11.51 -7.77
CA SER A 81 -5.69 -11.97 -7.00
C SER A 81 -5.67 -11.54 -5.53
N MET A 82 -4.51 -11.29 -4.96
CA MET A 82 -4.35 -10.73 -3.61
C MET A 82 -4.59 -9.21 -3.56
N GLY A 83 -4.89 -8.57 -4.69
CA GLY A 83 -5.17 -7.14 -4.79
C GLY A 83 -3.94 -6.25 -5.01
N PHE A 84 -2.75 -6.83 -5.17
CA PHE A 84 -1.57 -6.07 -5.59
C PHE A 84 -1.68 -5.71 -7.08
N ASN A 85 -1.42 -4.47 -7.41
CA ASN A 85 -1.45 -3.97 -8.78
C ASN A 85 -0.06 -3.64 -9.34
N CYS A 86 0.97 -3.90 -8.54
CA CYS A 86 2.35 -3.56 -8.83
C CYS A 86 3.29 -4.57 -8.15
N VAL A 87 4.43 -4.85 -8.79
CA VAL A 87 5.56 -5.59 -8.22
C VAL A 87 6.80 -4.70 -8.25
N ARG A 88 7.48 -4.55 -7.13
CA ARG A 88 8.84 -4.02 -7.04
C ARG A 88 9.79 -5.20 -7.21
N LEU A 89 10.27 -5.40 -8.46
CA LEU A 89 11.08 -6.54 -8.86
C LEU A 89 12.56 -6.19 -8.75
N THR A 90 13.26 -6.89 -7.87
CA THR A 90 14.67 -6.60 -7.57
C THR A 90 15.62 -7.11 -8.65
N TRP A 91 16.74 -6.44 -8.85
CA TRP A 91 17.80 -6.90 -9.75
C TRP A 91 19.20 -6.46 -9.27
N PRO A 92 20.23 -7.29 -9.44
CA PRO A 92 21.58 -6.93 -9.04
C PRO A 92 22.29 -6.18 -10.17
N LEU A 93 23.12 -5.20 -9.81
CA LEU A 93 23.83 -4.35 -10.76
C LEU A 93 24.61 -5.16 -11.82
N PHE A 94 25.28 -6.22 -11.40
CA PHE A 94 26.12 -7.02 -12.29
C PHE A 94 25.34 -7.88 -13.30
N LEU A 95 24.04 -8.05 -13.14
CA LEU A 95 23.19 -8.68 -14.16
C LEU A 95 23.30 -7.97 -15.54
N VAL A 96 23.56 -6.66 -15.52
CA VAL A 96 23.66 -5.85 -16.73
C VAL A 96 25.03 -5.18 -16.93
N THR A 97 25.96 -5.33 -15.98
CA THR A 97 27.30 -4.73 -16.08
C THR A 97 28.42 -5.74 -16.23
N ASN A 98 28.14 -7.01 -15.95
CA ASN A 98 29.08 -8.12 -16.15
C ASN A 98 28.57 -9.04 -17.27
N ASP A 99 29.15 -8.89 -18.47
CA ASP A 99 28.67 -9.61 -19.67
C ASP A 99 28.84 -11.14 -19.54
N SER A 100 29.85 -11.62 -18.79
CA SER A 100 30.03 -13.05 -18.52
C SER A 100 28.93 -13.63 -17.67
N LEU A 101 28.48 -12.90 -16.63
CA LEU A 101 27.35 -13.32 -15.80
C LEU A 101 26.02 -13.18 -16.54
N ALA A 102 25.82 -12.08 -17.28
CA ALA A 102 24.60 -11.84 -18.04
C ALA A 102 24.34 -12.89 -19.14
N SER A 103 25.40 -13.53 -19.64
CA SER A 103 25.33 -14.59 -20.67
C SER A 103 25.02 -15.98 -20.09
N LEU A 104 25.19 -16.18 -18.77
CA LEU A 104 24.83 -17.46 -18.14
C LEU A 104 23.33 -17.74 -18.33
N THR A 105 23.03 -19.02 -18.64
CA THR A 105 21.64 -19.48 -18.57
C THR A 105 21.20 -19.66 -17.12
N VAL A 106 19.89 -19.68 -16.89
CA VAL A 106 19.31 -19.99 -15.56
C VAL A 106 19.90 -21.31 -15.02
N ARG A 107 19.96 -22.34 -15.88
CA ARG A 107 20.56 -23.63 -15.54
C ARG A 107 22.02 -23.49 -15.10
N GLN A 108 22.84 -22.79 -15.87
CA GLN A 108 24.26 -22.61 -15.56
C GLN A 108 24.49 -21.82 -14.27
N SER A 109 23.68 -20.80 -14.03
CA SER A 109 23.72 -20.03 -12.78
C SER A 109 23.40 -20.90 -11.58
N CYS A 110 22.32 -21.68 -11.62
CA CYS A 110 21.97 -22.61 -10.55
C CYS A 110 23.04 -23.73 -10.38
N GLN A 111 23.61 -24.24 -11.48
CA GLN A 111 24.66 -25.27 -11.43
C GLN A 111 25.93 -24.76 -10.73
N SER A 112 26.34 -23.53 -11.00
CA SER A 112 27.52 -22.93 -10.36
C SER A 112 27.41 -22.82 -8.84
N LEU A 113 26.17 -22.85 -8.32
CA LEU A 113 25.83 -22.77 -6.89
C LEU A 113 25.42 -24.11 -6.30
N GLY A 114 25.43 -25.20 -7.08
CA GLY A 114 25.01 -26.52 -6.61
C GLY A 114 23.52 -26.69 -6.36
N LEU A 115 22.65 -25.84 -6.94
CA LEU A 115 21.20 -25.78 -6.71
C LEU A 115 20.44 -26.78 -7.59
N SER A 116 20.72 -28.07 -7.47
CA SER A 116 20.12 -29.14 -8.29
C SER A 116 18.59 -29.23 -8.16
N GLU A 117 18.04 -29.04 -6.96
CA GLU A 117 16.60 -29.04 -6.72
C GLU A 117 15.92 -27.84 -7.43
N SER A 118 16.54 -26.66 -7.39
CA SER A 118 16.03 -25.48 -8.11
C SER A 118 16.02 -25.72 -9.62
N ILE A 119 17.06 -26.36 -10.18
CA ILE A 119 17.11 -26.72 -11.60
C ILE A 119 15.96 -27.65 -11.96
N ALA A 120 15.76 -28.73 -11.19
CA ALA A 120 14.67 -29.68 -11.42
C ALA A 120 13.30 -29.00 -11.33
N GLY A 121 13.10 -28.15 -10.31
CA GLY A 121 11.88 -27.41 -10.11
C GLY A 121 11.58 -26.40 -11.22
N ILE A 122 12.58 -25.61 -11.65
CA ILE A 122 12.40 -24.65 -12.75
C ILE A 122 12.17 -25.39 -14.08
N GLN A 123 12.88 -26.51 -14.31
CA GLN A 123 12.66 -27.34 -15.50
C GLN A 123 11.23 -27.87 -15.57
N ALA A 124 10.63 -28.25 -14.42
CA ALA A 124 9.28 -28.76 -14.34
C ALA A 124 8.22 -27.66 -14.49
N ASN A 125 8.41 -26.52 -13.81
CA ASN A 125 7.39 -25.47 -13.71
C ASN A 125 7.55 -24.39 -14.80
N ASN A 126 8.77 -24.10 -15.25
CA ASN A 126 9.11 -23.03 -16.17
C ASN A 126 10.14 -23.48 -17.22
N PRO A 127 9.85 -24.54 -18.02
CA PRO A 127 10.79 -25.11 -18.97
C PRO A 127 11.27 -24.12 -20.04
N SER A 128 10.47 -23.11 -20.34
CA SER A 128 10.77 -22.11 -21.36
C SER A 128 11.91 -21.16 -20.98
N ILE A 129 12.24 -21.05 -19.68
CA ILE A 129 13.28 -20.10 -19.22
C ILE A 129 14.58 -20.76 -18.77
N ILE A 130 14.57 -22.07 -18.48
CA ILE A 130 15.71 -22.73 -17.82
C ILE A 130 17.02 -22.62 -18.61
N ASP A 131 16.95 -22.57 -19.92
CA ASP A 131 18.10 -22.45 -20.81
C ASP A 131 18.21 -21.05 -21.48
N LEU A 132 17.41 -20.07 -21.00
CA LEU A 132 17.57 -18.66 -21.40
C LEU A 132 18.70 -17.99 -20.61
N PRO A 133 19.38 -16.99 -21.21
CA PRO A 133 20.23 -16.06 -20.46
C PRO A 133 19.43 -15.40 -19.32
N LEU A 134 20.10 -15.13 -18.19
CA LEU A 134 19.48 -14.59 -16.98
C LEU A 134 18.64 -13.34 -17.24
N ILE A 135 19.15 -12.39 -18.04
CA ILE A 135 18.37 -11.18 -18.39
C ILE A 135 17.11 -11.50 -19.21
N LYS A 136 17.14 -12.55 -20.04
CA LYS A 136 15.97 -12.99 -20.81
C LYS A 136 14.92 -13.66 -19.93
N ALA A 137 15.36 -14.44 -18.95
CA ALA A 137 14.46 -15.00 -17.93
C ALA A 137 13.81 -13.89 -17.09
N TYR A 138 14.56 -12.86 -16.70
CA TYR A 138 14.04 -11.68 -16.02
C TYR A 138 12.98 -10.94 -16.88
N GLN A 139 13.26 -10.74 -18.17
CA GLN A 139 12.28 -10.16 -19.11
C GLN A 139 11.01 -11.01 -19.23
N ALA A 140 11.12 -12.34 -19.18
CA ALA A 140 9.96 -13.23 -19.21
C ALA A 140 9.06 -13.05 -17.98
N VAL A 141 9.65 -12.88 -16.79
CA VAL A 141 8.89 -12.57 -15.55
C VAL A 141 8.15 -11.24 -15.67
N VAL A 142 8.83 -10.18 -16.15
CA VAL A 142 8.19 -8.87 -16.39
C VAL A 142 7.03 -8.99 -17.36
N SER A 143 7.20 -9.76 -18.44
CA SER A 143 6.15 -10.00 -19.44
C SER A 143 4.95 -10.75 -18.85
N SER A 144 5.21 -11.75 -17.99
CA SER A 144 4.16 -12.50 -17.29
C SER A 144 3.34 -11.60 -16.36
N LEU A 145 4.01 -10.70 -15.62
CA LEU A 145 3.34 -9.70 -14.79
C LEU A 145 2.45 -8.78 -15.63
N GLY A 146 2.96 -8.29 -16.77
CA GLY A 146 2.19 -7.44 -17.70
C GLY A 146 0.95 -8.14 -18.28
N ALA A 147 1.07 -9.42 -18.64
CA ALA A 147 -0.06 -10.23 -19.11
C ALA A 147 -1.16 -10.38 -18.05
N ASN A 148 -0.83 -10.22 -16.77
CA ASN A 148 -1.76 -10.25 -15.64
C ASN A 148 -2.10 -8.84 -15.09
N ASN A 149 -1.89 -7.79 -15.88
CA ASN A 149 -2.16 -6.38 -15.53
C ASN A 149 -1.43 -5.89 -14.27
N VAL A 150 -0.27 -6.46 -13.96
CA VAL A 150 0.58 -6.06 -12.85
C VAL A 150 1.70 -5.17 -13.36
N LYS A 151 1.82 -3.97 -12.78
CA LYS A 151 2.90 -3.03 -13.06
C LYS A 151 4.20 -3.49 -12.42
N VAL A 152 5.31 -3.02 -12.96
CA VAL A 152 6.63 -3.34 -12.43
C VAL A 152 7.40 -2.07 -12.13
N ILE A 153 7.96 -2.00 -10.94
CA ILE A 153 9.04 -1.10 -10.56
C ILE A 153 10.31 -1.92 -10.52
N LEU A 154 11.31 -1.54 -11.31
CA LEU A 154 12.63 -2.18 -11.29
C LEU A 154 13.43 -1.63 -10.11
N GLU A 155 13.92 -2.51 -9.23
CA GLU A 155 14.63 -2.07 -8.04
C GLU A 155 16.08 -2.57 -8.05
N ASN A 156 17.05 -1.64 -8.00
CA ASN A 156 18.47 -1.98 -7.97
C ASN A 156 18.92 -2.38 -6.57
N SER A 157 18.92 -3.68 -6.29
CA SER A 157 19.34 -4.27 -5.02
C SER A 157 20.82 -4.60 -4.95
N ILE A 158 21.34 -4.67 -3.74
CA ILE A 158 22.68 -5.14 -3.42
C ILE A 158 22.64 -6.66 -3.26
N SER A 159 23.44 -7.40 -4.04
CA SER A 159 23.43 -8.87 -4.02
C SER A 159 24.12 -9.50 -2.83
N LYS A 160 25.04 -8.79 -2.19
CA LYS A 160 25.77 -9.26 -1.01
C LYS A 160 25.69 -8.23 0.10
N PRO A 161 25.29 -8.63 1.31
CA PRO A 161 25.38 -7.76 2.47
C PRO A 161 26.83 -7.28 2.64
N GLY A 162 27.03 -5.96 2.73
CA GLY A 162 28.37 -5.37 2.93
C GLY A 162 29.19 -5.15 1.66
N ASP A 163 28.61 -5.19 0.46
CA ASP A 163 29.30 -4.78 -0.77
C ASP A 163 29.72 -3.31 -0.68
N GLN A 164 30.98 -3.11 -0.27
CA GLN A 164 31.56 -1.79 0.02
C GLN A 164 32.09 -1.09 -1.24
N TYR A 165 32.11 -1.77 -2.39
CA TYR A 165 32.68 -1.26 -3.62
C TYR A 165 31.64 -0.62 -4.53
N PHE A 166 31.16 0.55 -4.13
CA PHE A 166 30.34 1.39 -5.00
C PHE A 166 31.23 2.08 -6.04
N SER A 167 31.11 1.66 -7.31
CA SER A 167 31.65 2.39 -8.46
C SER A 167 30.53 3.18 -9.12
N ALA A 168 30.59 4.51 -8.99
CA ALA A 168 29.55 5.40 -9.52
C ALA A 168 29.37 5.24 -11.04
N ASP A 169 30.45 5.15 -11.80
CA ASP A 169 30.39 5.03 -13.27
C ASP A 169 29.79 3.69 -13.69
N LEU A 170 30.15 2.59 -13.00
CA LEU A 170 29.60 1.28 -13.25
C LEU A 170 28.09 1.24 -12.89
N TRP A 171 27.72 1.86 -11.77
CA TRP A 171 26.33 1.96 -11.34
C TRP A 171 25.48 2.75 -12.34
N ILE A 172 25.91 3.94 -12.76
CA ILE A 172 25.23 4.75 -13.78
C ILE A 172 25.09 3.99 -15.10
N LYS A 173 26.15 3.30 -15.53
CA LYS A 173 26.12 2.43 -16.73
C LYS A 173 25.06 1.33 -16.59
N GLY A 174 24.98 0.69 -15.43
CA GLY A 174 24.00 -0.36 -15.15
C GLY A 174 22.56 0.17 -15.17
N LEU A 175 22.31 1.32 -14.53
CA LEU A 175 21.00 1.98 -14.57
C LEU A 175 20.56 2.28 -16.00
N SER A 176 21.43 2.89 -16.80
CA SER A 176 21.14 3.22 -18.21
C SER A 176 20.88 1.96 -19.04
N ARG A 177 21.70 0.90 -18.87
CA ARG A 177 21.49 -0.38 -19.59
C ARG A 177 20.16 -1.02 -19.22
N MET A 178 19.82 -1.09 -17.91
CA MET A 178 18.57 -1.66 -17.45
C MET A 178 17.35 -0.85 -17.97
N ALA A 179 17.42 0.46 -17.88
CA ALA A 179 16.39 1.36 -18.42
C ALA A 179 16.19 1.17 -19.93
N THR A 180 17.28 1.03 -20.70
CA THR A 180 17.23 0.79 -22.15
C THR A 180 16.60 -0.58 -22.49
N ILE A 181 16.92 -1.65 -21.72
CA ILE A 181 16.37 -3.00 -21.93
C ILE A 181 14.84 -2.98 -21.82
N PHE A 182 14.29 -2.14 -20.95
CA PHE A 182 12.85 -2.03 -20.69
C PHE A 182 12.21 -0.78 -21.31
N ASN A 183 12.90 -0.05 -22.16
CA ASN A 183 12.29 1.05 -22.90
C ASN A 183 11.21 0.54 -23.84
N GLY A 184 10.00 1.13 -23.77
CA GLY A 184 8.82 0.71 -24.54
C GLY A 184 8.07 -0.49 -23.93
N VAL A 185 8.48 -1.03 -22.77
CA VAL A 185 7.75 -2.08 -22.06
C VAL A 185 6.71 -1.43 -21.15
N SER A 186 5.46 -1.40 -21.58
CA SER A 186 4.39 -0.57 -21.00
C SER A 186 4.09 -0.85 -19.53
N ASN A 187 4.21 -2.09 -19.06
CA ASN A 187 3.97 -2.42 -17.65
C ASN A 187 5.16 -2.10 -16.72
N VAL A 188 6.33 -1.73 -17.24
CA VAL A 188 7.43 -1.17 -16.42
C VAL A 188 7.16 0.31 -16.24
N VAL A 189 6.79 0.70 -15.02
CA VAL A 189 6.28 2.05 -14.72
C VAL A 189 7.25 2.91 -13.91
N GLY A 190 8.28 2.31 -13.35
CA GLY A 190 9.26 3.03 -12.53
C GLY A 190 10.55 2.24 -12.33
N MET A 191 11.57 2.94 -11.87
CA MET A 191 12.85 2.33 -11.47
C MET A 191 13.40 3.03 -10.24
N SER A 192 13.64 2.23 -9.19
CA SER A 192 14.36 2.64 -7.99
C SER A 192 15.85 2.52 -8.24
N LEU A 193 16.56 3.63 -8.00
CA LEU A 193 17.95 3.74 -8.39
C LEU A 193 18.88 2.88 -7.54
N ARG A 194 18.58 2.79 -6.24
CA ARG A 194 19.41 2.04 -5.31
C ARG A 194 18.65 1.72 -4.05
N ASN A 195 18.70 0.48 -3.64
CA ASN A 195 18.20 0.00 -2.35
C ASN A 195 19.23 0.23 -1.25
N GLU A 196 18.78 0.73 -0.11
CA GLU A 196 19.47 0.85 1.17
C GLU A 196 20.92 1.32 1.08
N PHE A 197 21.13 2.61 1.03
CA PHE A 197 22.48 3.17 1.17
C PHE A 197 23.12 2.74 2.47
N GLN A 198 24.27 2.07 2.37
CA GLN A 198 25.02 1.51 3.49
C GLN A 198 26.48 1.97 3.47
N GLY A 199 27.16 1.84 4.62
CA GLY A 199 28.59 2.03 4.75
C GLY A 199 29.02 3.49 4.96
N PRO A 200 30.34 3.76 4.90
CA PRO A 200 30.93 5.05 5.34
C PRO A 200 30.67 6.22 4.39
N ARG A 201 30.10 5.97 3.21
CA ARG A 201 29.84 6.99 2.20
C ARG A 201 28.41 7.55 2.25
N GLN A 202 27.69 7.37 3.33
CA GLN A 202 26.36 7.94 3.53
C GLN A 202 26.46 9.45 3.83
N LYS A 203 26.91 10.23 2.86
CA LYS A 203 27.04 11.68 2.96
C LYS A 203 26.03 12.37 2.06
N VAL A 204 25.39 13.39 2.58
CA VAL A 204 24.37 14.18 1.87
C VAL A 204 24.89 14.71 0.53
N ASN A 205 26.13 15.24 0.51
CA ASN A 205 26.74 15.76 -0.73
C ASN A 205 26.95 14.66 -1.79
N ASP A 206 27.36 13.47 -1.36
CA ASP A 206 27.53 12.32 -2.25
C ASP A 206 26.16 11.84 -2.75
N TRP A 207 25.15 11.83 -1.89
CA TRP A 207 23.77 11.52 -2.25
C TRP A 207 23.27 12.44 -3.38
N TYR A 208 23.35 13.77 -3.21
CA TYR A 208 22.95 14.71 -4.26
C TYR A 208 23.70 14.46 -5.56
N ARG A 209 25.03 14.33 -5.47
CA ARG A 209 25.89 14.14 -6.64
C ARG A 209 25.55 12.87 -7.43
N TYR A 210 25.35 11.75 -6.76
CA TYR A 210 25.15 10.48 -7.42
C TYR A 210 23.67 10.26 -7.80
N MET A 211 22.74 10.60 -6.94
CA MET A 211 21.31 10.48 -7.26
C MET A 211 20.91 11.36 -8.43
N GLN A 212 21.41 12.58 -8.49
CA GLN A 212 21.18 13.46 -9.64
C GLN A 212 21.71 12.81 -10.93
N LYS A 213 22.97 12.36 -10.94
CA LYS A 213 23.56 11.74 -12.13
C LYS A 213 22.86 10.45 -12.55
N GLY A 214 22.50 9.62 -11.60
CA GLY A 214 21.77 8.38 -11.86
C GLY A 214 20.37 8.65 -12.42
N ALA A 215 19.65 9.61 -11.85
CA ALA A 215 18.32 10.02 -12.30
C ALA A 215 18.33 10.56 -13.73
N GLU A 216 19.28 11.44 -14.06
CA GLU A 216 19.44 11.97 -15.41
C GLU A 216 19.78 10.86 -16.42
N ALA A 217 20.71 9.96 -16.08
CA ALA A 217 21.10 8.86 -16.95
C ALA A 217 19.94 7.87 -17.19
N LEU A 218 19.14 7.59 -16.16
CA LEU A 218 17.96 6.75 -16.27
C LEU A 218 16.92 7.42 -17.17
N HIS A 219 16.58 8.67 -16.90
CA HIS A 219 15.56 9.40 -17.67
C HIS A 219 15.95 9.57 -19.14
N LEU A 220 17.22 9.81 -19.42
CA LEU A 220 17.73 9.85 -20.79
C LEU A 220 17.54 8.50 -21.53
N ALA A 221 17.73 7.38 -20.84
CA ALA A 221 17.61 6.04 -21.41
C ALA A 221 16.13 5.58 -21.55
N ASN A 222 15.26 6.02 -20.64
CA ASN A 222 13.83 5.69 -20.66
C ASN A 222 13.02 6.83 -20.01
N PRO A 223 12.53 7.80 -20.78
CA PRO A 223 11.82 8.97 -20.27
C PRO A 223 10.40 8.65 -19.77
N ASP A 224 9.86 7.48 -20.10
CA ASP A 224 8.46 7.14 -19.80
C ASP A 224 8.24 6.65 -18.36
N ILE A 225 9.27 6.14 -17.70
CA ILE A 225 9.15 5.58 -16.34
C ILE A 225 9.40 6.61 -15.25
N LEU A 226 8.83 6.35 -14.06
CA LEU A 226 9.10 7.11 -12.86
C LEU A 226 10.53 6.87 -12.38
N VAL A 227 11.19 7.93 -11.94
CA VAL A 227 12.52 7.91 -11.33
C VAL A 227 12.33 7.92 -9.81
N ILE A 228 12.77 6.88 -9.11
CA ILE A 228 12.52 6.69 -7.69
C ILE A 228 13.84 6.82 -6.93
N LEU A 229 13.90 7.77 -5.98
CA LEU A 229 15.09 8.07 -5.20
C LEU A 229 14.90 7.67 -3.74
N SER A 230 15.77 6.82 -3.27
CA SER A 230 15.82 6.36 -1.88
C SER A 230 16.63 7.30 -0.98
N GLY A 231 16.47 7.15 0.35
CA GLY A 231 17.12 7.98 1.35
C GLY A 231 18.49 7.50 1.81
N LEU A 232 18.99 8.12 2.87
CA LEU A 232 20.14 7.66 3.66
C LEU A 232 19.65 6.77 4.82
N SER A 233 20.57 6.17 5.55
CA SER A 233 20.28 5.38 6.76
C SER A 233 19.30 4.24 6.50
N TYR A 234 19.62 3.38 5.52
CA TYR A 234 18.74 2.27 5.10
C TYR A 234 17.38 2.79 4.60
N ASP A 235 17.44 3.81 3.74
CA ASP A 235 16.29 4.48 3.12
C ASP A 235 15.28 5.10 4.10
N LYS A 236 15.71 5.43 5.34
CA LYS A 236 14.85 6.07 6.35
C LYS A 236 14.91 7.60 6.31
N ASP A 237 16.03 8.19 5.90
CA ASP A 237 16.31 9.62 6.10
C ASP A 237 16.42 10.38 4.78
N LEU A 238 15.44 11.22 4.52
CA LEU A 238 15.38 12.21 3.45
C LEU A 238 15.30 13.66 4.00
N SER A 239 15.58 13.85 5.32
CA SER A 239 15.40 15.14 6.00
C SER A 239 16.23 16.28 5.41
N PHE A 240 17.35 15.97 4.77
CA PHE A 240 18.20 16.94 4.09
C PHE A 240 17.51 17.61 2.88
N LEU A 241 16.46 16.99 2.32
CA LEU A 241 15.66 17.57 1.24
C LEU A 241 14.77 18.72 1.69
N ARG A 242 14.64 19.00 2.99
CA ARG A 242 13.86 20.16 3.48
C ARG A 242 14.35 21.49 2.92
N ASN A 243 15.64 21.62 2.81
CA ASN A 243 16.30 22.89 2.45
C ASN A 243 16.70 22.94 0.97
N GLN A 244 16.89 21.79 0.36
CA GLN A 244 17.34 21.71 -1.03
C GLN A 244 16.80 20.43 -1.69
N GLN A 245 16.05 20.61 -2.76
CA GLN A 245 15.62 19.51 -3.61
C GLN A 245 16.73 19.05 -4.56
N VAL A 246 16.63 17.83 -5.08
CA VAL A 246 17.52 17.37 -6.15
C VAL A 246 17.25 18.18 -7.42
N ASN A 247 18.32 18.66 -8.07
CA ASN A 247 18.19 19.46 -9.29
C ASN A 247 18.20 18.55 -10.52
N LEU A 248 17.03 18.39 -11.17
CA LEU A 248 16.85 17.53 -12.34
C LEU A 248 16.43 18.37 -13.57
N THR A 249 16.85 17.93 -14.75
CA THR A 249 16.50 18.58 -16.03
C THR A 249 15.10 18.21 -16.53
N PHE A 250 14.48 17.22 -15.93
CA PHE A 250 13.12 16.77 -16.23
C PHE A 250 12.15 17.01 -15.07
N THR A 251 10.87 16.96 -15.37
CA THR A 251 9.79 17.19 -14.39
C THR A 251 8.75 16.07 -14.45
N ARG A 252 7.90 15.98 -13.41
CA ARG A 252 6.74 15.08 -13.35
C ARG A 252 7.07 13.58 -13.39
N LYS A 253 8.30 13.18 -13.05
CA LYS A 253 8.73 11.77 -13.02
C LYS A 253 9.37 11.37 -11.69
N LEU A 254 9.65 12.32 -10.81
CA LEU A 254 10.34 12.06 -9.55
C LEU A 254 9.38 11.55 -8.47
N VAL A 255 9.75 10.45 -7.84
CA VAL A 255 9.14 9.87 -6.62
C VAL A 255 10.24 9.65 -5.60
N TYR A 256 9.99 9.92 -4.33
CA TYR A 256 10.88 9.51 -3.25
C TYR A 256 10.39 8.21 -2.62
N GLU A 257 11.33 7.40 -2.11
CA GLU A 257 10.98 6.17 -1.40
C GLU A 257 11.66 6.08 -0.04
N VAL A 258 10.99 5.38 0.87
CA VAL A 258 11.49 5.11 2.23
C VAL A 258 11.13 3.70 2.67
N HIS A 259 11.92 3.17 3.61
CA HIS A 259 11.63 1.92 4.32
C HIS A 259 11.12 2.21 5.73
N TRP A 260 10.12 1.47 6.17
CA TRP A 260 9.65 1.53 7.55
C TRP A 260 9.26 0.14 8.06
N ASN A 261 10.22 -0.54 8.65
CA ASN A 261 10.03 -1.87 9.25
C ASN A 261 10.05 -1.76 10.77
N GLY A 262 9.27 -2.59 11.47
CA GLY A 262 9.20 -2.55 12.94
C GLY A 262 10.57 -2.79 13.61
N PHE A 263 11.37 -3.70 13.07
CA PHE A 263 12.72 -3.97 13.56
C PHE A 263 13.69 -2.79 13.33
N SER A 264 13.45 -1.95 12.35
CA SER A 264 14.28 -0.78 12.06
C SER A 264 14.09 0.36 13.06
N ASP A 265 13.07 0.28 13.91
CA ASP A 265 12.84 1.19 15.04
C ASP A 265 13.56 0.71 16.31
N GLY A 266 14.42 -0.29 16.18
CA GLY A 266 15.11 -0.91 17.31
C GLY A 266 14.16 -1.75 18.18
N LYS A 267 14.42 -1.78 19.49
CA LYS A 267 13.59 -2.53 20.44
C LYS A 267 12.41 -1.72 21.01
N THR A 268 12.05 -0.61 20.39
CA THR A 268 11.05 0.30 20.96
C THR A 268 9.66 -0.32 21.02
N TRP A 269 9.33 -1.15 20.05
CA TRP A 269 8.06 -1.88 20.04
C TRP A 269 8.02 -3.03 21.04
N GLU A 270 9.18 -3.52 21.50
CA GLU A 270 9.29 -4.63 22.45
C GLU A 270 9.07 -4.19 23.92
N SER A 271 9.28 -2.91 24.24
CA SER A 271 9.39 -2.47 25.63
C SER A 271 8.73 -1.13 25.94
N GLY A 272 7.84 -0.64 25.07
CA GLY A 272 7.19 0.65 25.28
C GLY A 272 5.66 0.58 25.23
N ASN A 273 4.99 1.53 25.90
CA ASN A 273 3.55 1.68 25.72
C ASN A 273 3.22 1.93 24.25
N PRO A 274 2.35 1.12 23.60
CA PRO A 274 2.10 1.18 22.15
C PRO A 274 1.69 2.57 21.66
N ASN A 275 0.94 3.35 22.44
CA ASN A 275 0.53 4.70 22.07
C ASN A 275 1.72 5.66 22.00
N GLN A 276 2.61 5.61 23.00
CA GLN A 276 3.79 6.47 23.04
C GLN A 276 4.77 6.09 21.93
N VAL A 277 4.96 4.78 21.71
CA VAL A 277 5.84 4.28 20.65
C VAL A 277 5.30 4.72 19.29
N CYS A 278 4.02 4.45 18.99
CA CYS A 278 3.41 4.84 17.73
C CYS A 278 3.49 6.37 17.50
N GLY A 279 3.15 7.19 18.51
CA GLY A 279 3.24 8.65 18.38
C GLY A 279 4.65 9.11 18.03
N ARG A 280 5.66 8.60 18.74
CA ARG A 280 7.07 8.94 18.50
C ARG A 280 7.56 8.49 17.12
N GLU A 281 7.25 7.26 16.71
CA GLU A 281 7.72 6.76 15.39
C GLU A 281 7.01 7.45 14.23
N VAL A 282 5.74 7.84 14.38
CA VAL A 282 5.04 8.69 13.42
C VAL A 282 5.68 10.07 13.32
N ASP A 283 6.00 10.70 14.45
CA ASP A 283 6.69 11.99 14.45
C ASP A 283 8.08 11.89 13.81
N ASN A 284 8.81 10.79 14.06
CA ASN A 284 10.09 10.49 13.40
C ASN A 284 9.91 10.33 11.89
N PHE A 285 8.94 9.54 11.44
CA PHE A 285 8.63 9.37 10.01
C PHE A 285 8.32 10.72 9.35
N MET A 286 7.44 11.53 9.95
CA MET A 286 7.09 12.85 9.42
C MET A 286 8.27 13.82 9.39
N ARG A 287 9.16 13.73 10.40
CA ARG A 287 10.37 14.54 10.48
C ARG A 287 11.43 14.11 9.47
N LEU A 288 11.61 12.82 9.24
CA LEU A 288 12.67 12.30 8.36
C LEU A 288 12.26 12.30 6.88
N SER A 289 11.00 12.01 6.57
CA SER A 289 10.57 11.78 5.18
C SER A 289 9.16 12.24 4.87
N GLY A 290 8.20 12.08 5.79
CA GLY A 290 6.78 12.37 5.56
C GLY A 290 6.49 13.83 5.19
N PHE A 291 7.33 14.78 5.60
CA PHE A 291 7.24 16.19 5.24
C PHE A 291 7.24 16.44 3.71
N LEU A 292 7.81 15.51 2.93
CA LEU A 292 7.84 15.61 1.47
C LEU A 292 6.43 15.64 0.87
N LEU A 293 5.49 14.96 1.51
CA LEU A 293 4.08 14.99 1.09
C LEU A 293 3.49 16.40 1.19
N ASP A 294 3.83 17.15 2.26
CA ASP A 294 3.37 18.54 2.45
C ASP A 294 4.06 19.51 1.48
N GLN A 295 5.27 19.17 1.04
CA GLN A 295 5.98 19.89 -0.01
C GLN A 295 5.51 19.55 -1.43
N GLY A 296 4.55 18.63 -1.57
CA GLY A 296 4.00 18.24 -2.86
C GLY A 296 4.83 17.19 -3.60
N TRP A 297 5.61 16.35 -2.90
CA TRP A 297 6.36 15.26 -3.50
C TRP A 297 5.70 13.91 -3.22
N PRO A 298 5.59 13.02 -4.21
CA PRO A 298 5.14 11.65 -3.97
C PRO A 298 6.14 10.88 -3.12
N LEU A 299 5.63 10.11 -2.16
CA LEU A 299 6.40 9.27 -1.27
C LEU A 299 5.86 7.84 -1.32
N LEU A 300 6.72 6.89 -1.68
CA LEU A 300 6.46 5.46 -1.68
C LEU A 300 7.10 4.84 -0.43
N VAL A 301 6.33 4.19 0.42
CA VAL A 301 6.90 3.30 1.43
C VAL A 301 7.21 1.98 0.75
N SER A 302 8.44 1.84 0.26
CA SER A 302 8.84 0.76 -0.65
C SER A 302 9.19 -0.55 0.05
N GLU A 303 9.36 -0.52 1.38
CA GLU A 303 9.45 -1.74 2.19
C GLU A 303 8.79 -1.53 3.55
N PHE A 304 7.90 -2.46 3.89
CA PHE A 304 7.42 -2.74 5.23
C PHE A 304 7.05 -4.21 5.32
N GLU A 305 7.18 -4.80 6.50
CA GLU A 305 6.93 -6.22 6.69
C GLU A 305 6.51 -6.54 8.12
N MET A 306 5.91 -7.71 8.32
CA MET A 306 5.65 -8.30 9.63
C MET A 306 5.74 -9.81 9.55
N ASP A 307 6.02 -10.47 10.67
CA ASP A 307 5.99 -11.93 10.77
C ASP A 307 4.55 -12.46 10.58
N GLN A 308 4.35 -13.30 9.56
CA GLN A 308 3.06 -13.88 9.18
C GLN A 308 2.75 -15.24 9.85
N ARG A 309 3.62 -15.75 10.71
CA ARG A 309 3.41 -17.06 11.37
C ARG A 309 2.21 -17.09 12.32
N GLY A 310 1.60 -15.95 12.59
CA GLY A 310 0.48 -15.88 13.54
C GLY A 310 0.92 -16.03 14.99
N THR A 311 2.23 -15.96 15.25
CA THR A 311 2.71 -15.77 16.63
C THR A 311 2.15 -14.44 17.09
N ASN A 312 1.40 -14.46 18.21
CA ASN A 312 0.79 -13.26 18.82
C ASN A 312 1.90 -12.35 19.38
N ASN A 313 2.80 -11.90 18.52
CA ASN A 313 3.74 -10.87 18.87
C ASN A 313 3.00 -9.52 18.89
N VAL A 314 2.56 -9.13 20.09
CA VAL A 314 1.82 -7.88 20.31
C VAL A 314 2.59 -6.68 19.74
N ASN A 315 3.90 -6.76 19.71
CA ASN A 315 4.78 -5.69 19.25
C ASN A 315 4.67 -5.52 17.73
N ASP A 316 4.74 -6.61 16.96
CA ASP A 316 4.56 -6.58 15.51
C ASP A 316 3.14 -6.16 15.14
N ILE A 317 2.15 -6.59 15.93
CA ILE A 317 0.75 -6.18 15.74
C ILE A 317 0.59 -4.68 15.99
N SER A 318 1.19 -4.14 17.05
CA SER A 318 1.12 -2.71 17.38
C SER A 318 1.84 -1.86 16.34
N TYR A 319 3.03 -2.27 15.90
CA TYR A 319 3.75 -1.64 14.79
C TYR A 319 2.87 -1.60 13.53
N MET A 320 2.36 -2.75 13.12
CA MET A 320 1.56 -2.85 11.90
C MET A 320 0.28 -2.01 11.98
N ASN A 321 -0.42 -2.00 13.14
CA ASN A 321 -1.60 -1.15 13.34
C ASN A 321 -1.25 0.34 13.22
N CYS A 322 -0.13 0.76 13.81
CA CYS A 322 0.38 2.13 13.71
C CYS A 322 0.68 2.49 12.24
N PHE A 323 1.43 1.64 11.54
CA PHE A 323 1.77 1.83 10.14
C PHE A 323 0.51 1.94 9.25
N LEU A 324 -0.43 0.99 9.38
CA LEU A 324 -1.66 0.97 8.57
C LEU A 324 -2.53 2.22 8.81
N ALA A 325 -2.60 2.70 10.04
CA ALA A 325 -3.33 3.92 10.37
C ALA A 325 -2.74 5.14 9.65
N ILE A 326 -1.42 5.28 9.63
CA ILE A 326 -0.74 6.39 8.98
C ILE A 326 -0.74 6.24 7.45
N ALA A 327 -0.55 5.03 6.94
CA ALA A 327 -0.63 4.75 5.51
C ALA A 327 -2.02 5.09 4.93
N ALA A 328 -3.09 4.84 5.70
CA ALA A 328 -4.44 5.23 5.33
C ALA A 328 -4.66 6.75 5.44
N GLU A 329 -4.24 7.39 6.55
CA GLU A 329 -4.40 8.84 6.77
C GLU A 329 -3.68 9.67 5.71
N LEU A 330 -2.46 9.28 5.38
CA LEU A 330 -1.63 9.96 4.38
C LEU A 330 -1.92 9.48 2.96
N ASP A 331 -2.70 8.43 2.78
CA ASP A 331 -2.97 7.76 1.49
C ASP A 331 -1.69 7.43 0.73
N LEU A 332 -0.72 6.80 1.42
CA LEU A 332 0.61 6.47 0.90
C LEU A 332 0.55 5.45 -0.22
N ASP A 333 1.41 5.58 -1.21
CA ASP A 333 1.82 4.47 -2.08
C ASP A 333 2.76 3.56 -1.30
N TRP A 334 2.72 2.26 -1.56
CA TRP A 334 3.43 1.30 -0.71
C TRP A 334 3.81 0.01 -1.43
N SER A 335 4.83 -0.70 -0.91
CA SER A 335 5.22 -2.04 -1.33
C SER A 335 5.50 -2.92 -0.12
N TYR A 336 4.77 -4.03 -0.03
CA TYR A 336 4.94 -5.03 1.01
C TYR A 336 6.07 -6.00 0.66
N TYR A 337 6.89 -6.38 1.64
CA TYR A 337 8.02 -7.27 1.37
C TYR A 337 7.57 -8.72 1.17
N LEU A 338 7.91 -9.30 0.02
CA LEU A 338 7.63 -10.71 -0.33
C LEU A 338 8.93 -11.51 -0.21
N ARG A 339 9.42 -11.73 1.00
CA ARG A 339 10.57 -12.59 1.20
C ARG A 339 10.16 -13.89 1.84
N ASP A 340 10.11 -14.96 1.07
CA ASP A 340 10.00 -16.32 1.54
C ASP A 340 11.30 -17.06 1.20
N GLY A 341 12.06 -17.39 2.24
CA GLY A 341 13.11 -18.36 2.30
C GLY A 341 13.86 -18.69 1.02
N VAL A 342 14.80 -17.84 0.62
CA VAL A 342 15.83 -18.25 -0.33
C VAL A 342 17.04 -18.72 0.47
N ILE A 343 17.48 -19.95 0.18
CA ILE A 343 18.75 -20.51 0.65
C ILE A 343 19.01 -20.28 2.15
N GLY A 344 18.24 -20.99 2.99
CA GLY A 344 18.55 -21.16 4.42
C GLY A 344 18.06 -20.09 5.38
N LEU A 345 17.33 -19.07 4.92
CA LEU A 345 16.64 -18.10 5.77
C LEU A 345 15.15 -18.44 5.79
N ASN A 346 14.69 -19.05 6.88
CA ASN A 346 13.25 -19.29 7.12
C ASN A 346 12.57 -17.97 7.50
N GLU A 347 12.36 -17.09 6.54
CA GLU A 347 11.65 -15.85 6.76
C GLU A 347 10.17 -16.03 6.41
N TYR A 348 9.31 -15.79 7.41
CA TYR A 348 7.86 -15.97 7.31
C TYR A 348 7.14 -14.61 7.16
N HIS A 349 7.73 -13.68 6.44
CA HIS A 349 7.20 -12.31 6.29
C HIS A 349 6.34 -12.15 5.04
N GLY A 350 6.53 -12.99 4.02
CA GLY A 350 5.78 -12.92 2.77
C GLY A 350 4.31 -13.34 2.88
N PRO A 351 3.44 -12.84 2.00
CA PRO A 351 2.02 -13.15 2.01
C PRO A 351 1.69 -14.54 1.45
N LEU A 352 2.65 -15.23 0.82
CA LEU A 352 2.49 -16.57 0.27
C LEU A 352 3.12 -17.64 1.17
N ASN A 353 2.63 -18.86 1.05
CA ASN A 353 3.24 -20.02 1.70
C ASN A 353 4.55 -20.43 0.99
N MET A 354 5.33 -21.34 1.61
CA MET A 354 6.62 -21.83 1.08
C MET A 354 6.53 -22.47 -0.31
N ASN A 355 5.35 -22.91 -0.73
CA ASN A 355 5.12 -23.51 -2.04
C ASN A 355 4.56 -22.51 -3.06
N TRP A 356 4.38 -21.25 -2.68
CA TRP A 356 3.87 -20.16 -3.54
C TRP A 356 2.45 -20.40 -4.10
N THR A 357 1.69 -21.30 -3.49
CA THR A 357 0.34 -21.68 -3.92
C THR A 357 -0.76 -20.92 -3.23
N GLU A 358 -0.59 -20.63 -1.93
CA GLU A 358 -1.65 -20.13 -1.08
C GLU A 358 -1.22 -18.88 -0.31
N THR A 359 -2.21 -18.06 0.00
CA THR A 359 -2.02 -16.95 0.90
C THR A 359 -1.81 -17.47 2.32
N ARG A 360 -0.72 -17.05 2.94
CA ARG A 360 -0.35 -17.46 4.30
C ARG A 360 -1.35 -16.93 5.34
N ASN A 361 -1.75 -15.68 5.22
CA ASN A 361 -2.59 -15.01 6.21
C ASN A 361 -3.68 -14.16 5.52
N LEU A 362 -4.91 -14.66 5.49
CA LEU A 362 -6.05 -13.96 4.92
C LEU A 362 -6.44 -12.72 5.72
N THR A 363 -6.24 -12.75 7.05
CA THR A 363 -6.49 -11.58 7.91
C THR A 363 -5.56 -10.42 7.53
N PHE A 364 -4.30 -10.71 7.22
CA PHE A 364 -3.38 -9.69 6.74
C PHE A 364 -3.87 -9.06 5.42
N LEU A 365 -4.31 -9.87 4.44
CA LEU A 365 -4.86 -9.33 3.19
C LEU A 365 -6.09 -8.45 3.43
N GLN A 366 -6.97 -8.83 4.35
CA GLN A 366 -8.09 -7.99 4.74
C GLN A 366 -7.62 -6.65 5.32
N ARG A 367 -6.59 -6.67 6.19
CA ARG A 367 -6.07 -5.44 6.81
C ARG A 367 -5.52 -4.44 5.81
N ILE A 368 -4.87 -4.88 4.73
CA ILE A 368 -4.33 -4.01 3.68
C ILE A 368 -5.36 -3.63 2.61
N SER A 369 -6.51 -4.31 2.54
CA SER A 369 -7.48 -4.15 1.44
C SER A 369 -8.00 -2.72 1.31
N ALA A 370 -8.18 -2.01 2.42
CA ALA A 370 -8.71 -0.64 2.44
C ALA A 370 -7.88 0.36 1.63
N PHE A 371 -6.56 0.17 1.58
CA PHE A 371 -5.63 1.09 0.91
C PHE A 371 -4.89 0.47 -0.30
N GLN A 372 -5.43 -0.61 -0.86
CA GLN A 372 -5.07 -1.09 -2.21
C GLN A 372 -5.65 -0.18 -3.32
N SER A 373 -6.64 0.63 -3.00
CA SER A 373 -7.16 1.68 -3.87
C SER A 373 -7.04 3.06 -3.19
N PRO A 374 -6.99 4.18 -3.94
CA PRO A 374 -6.81 5.50 -3.33
C PRO A 374 -8.04 5.90 -2.50
N PHE A 375 -7.80 6.52 -1.35
CA PHE A 375 -8.86 7.20 -0.59
C PHE A 375 -9.21 8.55 -1.21
N ARG A 376 -8.23 9.26 -1.78
CA ARG A 376 -8.38 10.60 -2.37
C ARG A 376 -7.33 10.83 -3.46
N GLY A 377 -7.43 11.96 -4.14
CA GLY A 377 -6.44 12.40 -5.14
C GLY A 377 -7.07 12.88 -6.45
N PRO A 378 -6.25 13.32 -7.40
CA PRO A 378 -6.72 13.80 -8.70
C PRO A 378 -7.64 12.80 -9.40
N GLY A 379 -8.71 13.31 -10.02
CA GLY A 379 -9.71 12.48 -10.69
C GLY A 379 -10.77 11.87 -9.79
N LEU A 380 -10.61 11.94 -8.47
CA LEU A 380 -11.66 11.63 -7.50
C LEU A 380 -12.35 12.93 -7.10
N SER A 381 -13.69 12.92 -7.05
CA SER A 381 -14.47 14.15 -6.85
C SER A 381 -14.25 14.75 -5.45
N GLU A 382 -13.57 15.90 -5.37
CA GLU A 382 -13.39 16.63 -4.11
C GLU A 382 -14.71 17.09 -3.47
N ALA A 383 -15.78 17.24 -4.25
CA ALA A 383 -17.10 17.54 -3.73
C ALA A 383 -17.63 16.45 -2.77
N ASN A 384 -17.08 15.25 -2.88
CA ASN A 384 -17.43 14.12 -2.02
C ASN A 384 -16.53 14.00 -0.78
N LEU A 385 -15.65 14.97 -0.52
CA LEU A 385 -14.73 14.88 0.64
C LEU A 385 -15.51 14.62 1.95
N HIS A 386 -15.11 13.57 2.63
CA HIS A 386 -15.66 13.12 3.90
C HIS A 386 -14.60 12.38 4.72
N LYS A 387 -14.90 12.07 5.97
CA LYS A 387 -14.10 11.15 6.77
C LYS A 387 -14.68 9.75 6.71
N VAL A 388 -13.80 8.74 6.74
CA VAL A 388 -14.15 7.38 7.15
C VAL A 388 -13.50 7.11 8.50
N ILE A 389 -14.12 6.28 9.34
CA ILE A 389 -13.56 5.85 10.64
C ILE A 389 -12.93 4.49 10.40
N PHE A 390 -11.62 4.49 10.19
CA PHE A 390 -10.83 3.31 9.85
C PHE A 390 -10.30 2.61 11.10
N HIS A 391 -10.41 1.28 11.14
CA HIS A 391 -9.90 0.42 12.21
C HIS A 391 -8.70 -0.39 11.70
N PRO A 392 -7.45 -0.02 12.02
CA PRO A 392 -6.25 -0.62 11.43
C PRO A 392 -6.04 -2.09 11.80
N SER A 393 -6.51 -2.52 12.98
CA SER A 393 -6.36 -3.91 13.42
C SER A 393 -7.13 -4.90 12.53
N THR A 394 -8.22 -4.47 11.88
CA THR A 394 -9.02 -5.29 10.97
C THR A 394 -8.95 -4.86 9.51
N GLY A 395 -8.47 -3.63 9.22
CA GLY A 395 -8.50 -3.05 7.88
C GLY A 395 -9.91 -2.63 7.43
N LEU A 396 -10.87 -2.61 8.34
CA LEU A 396 -12.27 -2.28 8.09
C LEU A 396 -12.61 -0.85 8.52
N CYS A 397 -13.78 -0.38 8.12
CA CYS A 397 -14.31 0.93 8.50
C CYS A 397 -15.66 0.78 9.21
N VAL A 398 -15.99 1.80 10.03
CA VAL A 398 -17.30 1.87 10.69
C VAL A 398 -18.37 2.12 9.65
N LEU A 399 -19.38 1.27 9.63
CA LEU A 399 -20.55 1.38 8.77
C LEU A 399 -21.86 1.15 9.52
N ARG A 400 -22.94 1.59 8.90
CA ARG A 400 -24.30 1.40 9.35
C ARG A 400 -25.05 0.45 8.40
N LYS A 401 -25.71 -0.56 8.94
CA LYS A 401 -26.65 -1.38 8.17
C LYS A 401 -28.06 -0.78 8.15
N SER A 402 -28.53 -0.31 9.32
CA SER A 402 -29.81 0.37 9.48
C SER A 402 -29.70 1.43 10.58
N LEU A 403 -30.78 2.20 10.81
CA LEU A 403 -30.82 3.18 11.90
C LEU A 403 -31.08 2.55 13.27
N THR A 404 -31.59 1.34 13.30
CA THR A 404 -31.96 0.61 14.53
C THR A 404 -30.94 -0.39 15.00
N GLU A 405 -30.04 -0.85 14.08
CA GLU A 405 -28.98 -1.78 14.42
C GLU A 405 -27.73 -1.06 14.91
N PRO A 406 -26.90 -1.71 15.74
CA PRO A 406 -25.60 -1.19 16.11
C PRO A 406 -24.72 -0.92 14.88
N LEU A 407 -23.88 0.11 14.97
CA LEU A 407 -22.79 0.30 14.01
C LEU A 407 -21.83 -0.88 14.07
N ARG A 408 -21.26 -1.25 12.93
CA ARG A 408 -20.35 -2.40 12.82
C ARG A 408 -19.13 -2.05 11.95
N LEU A 409 -18.12 -2.88 12.03
CA LEU A 409 -17.04 -2.86 11.06
C LEU A 409 -17.45 -3.57 9.76
N GLY A 410 -17.02 -3.01 8.63
CA GLY A 410 -17.18 -3.60 7.30
C GLY A 410 -16.27 -2.95 6.27
N ALA A 411 -16.41 -3.35 5.01
CA ALA A 411 -15.54 -2.87 3.94
C ALA A 411 -15.53 -1.33 3.84
N CYS A 412 -14.35 -0.72 3.74
CA CYS A 412 -14.24 0.75 3.67
C CYS A 412 -14.86 1.35 2.40
N THR A 413 -15.11 0.55 1.37
CA THR A 413 -15.85 0.94 0.17
C THR A 413 -17.37 1.11 0.43
N GLU A 414 -17.86 0.54 1.53
CA GLU A 414 -19.27 0.62 1.94
C GLU A 414 -19.49 1.53 3.16
N SER A 415 -18.40 2.16 3.64
CA SER A 415 -18.43 2.95 4.86
C SER A 415 -19.30 4.20 4.70
N GLU A 416 -19.84 4.66 5.84
CA GLU A 416 -20.55 5.93 5.91
C GLU A 416 -19.62 7.11 5.63
N ALA A 417 -20.16 8.15 5.00
CA ALA A 417 -19.48 9.43 4.87
C ALA A 417 -19.67 10.25 6.15
N TRP A 418 -18.60 10.45 6.91
CA TRP A 418 -18.64 11.22 8.14
C TRP A 418 -18.12 12.65 7.92
N SER A 419 -18.73 13.61 8.60
CA SER A 419 -18.21 14.96 8.78
C SER A 419 -17.69 15.10 10.22
N TYR A 420 -16.44 15.52 10.39
CA TYR A 420 -15.87 15.83 11.69
C TYR A 420 -15.79 17.34 11.86
N THR A 421 -16.62 17.87 12.74
CA THR A 421 -16.80 19.31 12.89
C THR A 421 -15.75 19.95 13.82
N PRO A 422 -15.56 21.28 13.78
CA PRO A 422 -14.71 21.99 14.75
C PRO A 422 -15.15 21.79 16.20
N GLN A 423 -16.46 21.52 16.43
CA GLN A 423 -17.05 21.20 17.74
C GLN A 423 -16.78 19.77 18.17
N LYS A 424 -15.94 19.02 17.41
CA LYS A 424 -15.59 17.62 17.67
C LYS A 424 -16.75 16.64 17.54
N THR A 425 -17.73 16.94 16.71
CA THR A 425 -18.89 16.08 16.48
C THR A 425 -18.68 15.29 15.18
N LEU A 426 -18.91 13.97 15.25
CA LEU A 426 -18.94 13.08 14.08
C LEU A 426 -20.37 12.94 13.60
N THR A 427 -20.72 13.55 12.46
CA THR A 427 -22.06 13.52 11.86
C THR A 427 -22.05 12.74 10.55
N LEU A 428 -23.14 12.03 10.25
CA LEU A 428 -23.34 11.44 8.93
C LEU A 428 -23.59 12.54 7.90
N LYS A 429 -22.75 12.64 6.89
CA LYS A 429 -22.83 13.68 5.85
C LYS A 429 -24.21 13.67 5.18
N GLY A 430 -24.84 14.84 5.08
CA GLY A 430 -26.18 14.98 4.48
C GLY A 430 -27.35 14.57 5.39
N THR A 431 -27.10 14.33 6.69
CA THR A 431 -28.12 14.00 7.68
C THR A 431 -27.99 14.85 8.95
N TYR A 432 -28.93 14.70 9.86
CA TYR A 432 -28.89 15.30 11.21
C TYR A 432 -28.36 14.31 12.27
N PHE A 433 -27.91 13.13 11.87
CA PHE A 433 -27.44 12.11 12.80
C PHE A 433 -25.98 12.31 13.18
N CYS A 434 -25.67 12.15 14.45
CA CYS A 434 -24.31 12.14 14.99
C CYS A 434 -24.05 10.89 15.83
N LEU A 435 -22.78 10.51 15.89
CA LEU A 435 -22.31 9.42 16.73
C LEU A 435 -22.40 9.83 18.21
N GLN A 436 -22.96 8.96 19.05
CA GLN A 436 -23.15 9.17 20.48
C GLN A 436 -22.63 8.00 21.31
N ALA A 437 -21.93 8.33 22.38
CA ALA A 437 -21.56 7.40 23.45
C ALA A 437 -22.69 7.39 24.50
N ILE A 438 -23.31 6.24 24.72
CA ILE A 438 -24.48 6.16 25.62
C ILE A 438 -24.07 5.70 27.01
N GLU A 439 -23.42 4.56 27.11
CA GLU A 439 -23.07 3.88 28.36
C GLU A 439 -21.85 2.99 28.10
N LEU A 440 -21.02 2.76 29.13
CA LEU A 440 -19.90 1.82 29.04
C LEU A 440 -20.39 0.39 28.78
N GLY A 441 -19.71 -0.32 27.88
CA GLY A 441 -20.07 -1.67 27.47
C GLY A 441 -21.26 -1.76 26.52
N LYS A 442 -21.82 -0.63 26.07
CA LYS A 442 -22.99 -0.60 25.18
C LYS A 442 -22.61 -0.11 23.77
N PRO A 443 -23.41 -0.49 22.75
CA PRO A 443 -23.22 0.01 21.41
C PRO A 443 -23.26 1.55 21.33
N ALA A 444 -22.33 2.13 20.59
CA ALA A 444 -22.43 3.51 20.16
C ALA A 444 -23.62 3.66 19.21
N LYS A 445 -24.34 4.75 19.30
CA LYS A 445 -25.60 4.98 18.57
C LYS A 445 -25.54 6.22 17.69
N LEU A 446 -26.42 6.27 16.73
CA LEU A 446 -26.74 7.48 15.98
C LEU A 446 -27.89 8.19 16.66
N GLY A 447 -27.72 9.47 16.97
CA GLY A 447 -28.73 10.32 17.57
C GLY A 447 -28.87 11.66 16.87
N THR A 448 -29.95 12.37 17.12
CA THR A 448 -30.22 13.68 16.52
C THR A 448 -29.85 14.86 17.42
N ILE A 449 -29.59 14.61 18.72
CA ILE A 449 -29.18 15.65 19.68
C ILE A 449 -27.63 15.65 19.71
N CYS A 450 -27.01 16.50 18.90
CA CYS A 450 -25.57 16.51 18.67
C CYS A 450 -24.80 17.56 19.51
N THR A 451 -25.49 18.20 20.46
CA THR A 451 -24.93 19.25 21.33
C THR A 451 -24.40 18.74 22.66
N GLY A 452 -24.82 17.54 23.07
CA GLY A 452 -24.39 16.90 24.32
C GLY A 452 -22.92 16.51 24.36
N SER A 453 -22.37 16.36 25.56
CA SER A 453 -20.99 15.91 25.77
C SER A 453 -20.74 14.51 25.20
N ASN A 454 -21.78 13.67 25.17
CA ASN A 454 -21.75 12.31 24.64
C ASN A 454 -21.68 12.23 23.10
N SER A 455 -21.82 13.37 22.41
CA SER A 455 -21.69 13.49 20.95
C SER A 455 -20.37 14.12 20.53
N LYS A 456 -19.51 14.50 21.48
CA LYS A 456 -18.22 15.14 21.21
C LYS A 456 -17.10 14.12 21.29
N TRP A 457 -16.48 13.86 20.16
CA TRP A 457 -15.41 12.87 20.02
C TRP A 457 -14.06 13.55 19.84
N GLN A 458 -13.14 13.26 20.72
CA GLN A 458 -11.78 13.80 20.67
C GLN A 458 -10.78 12.68 20.36
N THR A 459 -9.79 12.99 19.53
CA THR A 459 -8.63 12.11 19.37
C THR A 459 -7.70 12.33 20.57
N ILE A 460 -7.41 11.28 21.31
CA ILE A 460 -6.55 11.32 22.49
C ILE A 460 -5.37 10.36 22.34
N SER A 461 -4.44 10.40 23.29
CA SER A 461 -3.14 9.72 23.34
C SER A 461 -2.09 10.26 22.35
N ASP A 462 -0.84 9.86 22.54
CA ASP A 462 0.28 10.26 21.67
C ASP A 462 0.08 9.73 20.24
N SER A 463 -0.49 8.51 20.09
CA SER A 463 -0.82 7.93 18.78
C SER A 463 -1.94 8.67 18.02
N LYS A 464 -2.78 9.48 18.73
CA LYS A 464 -3.98 10.14 18.18
C LYS A 464 -4.94 9.16 17.50
N MET A 465 -5.04 7.93 18.01
CA MET A 465 -5.88 6.88 17.45
C MET A 465 -7.08 6.51 18.32
N TYR A 466 -7.23 7.10 19.50
CA TYR A 466 -8.48 6.92 20.26
C TYR A 466 -9.48 7.98 19.93
N LEU A 467 -10.70 7.55 19.65
CA LEU A 467 -11.88 8.43 19.62
C LEU A 467 -12.57 8.34 20.98
N SER A 468 -12.43 9.38 21.78
CA SER A 468 -12.96 9.44 23.14
C SER A 468 -14.10 10.42 23.27
N SER A 469 -15.12 10.04 24.05
CA SER A 469 -16.30 10.85 24.35
C SER A 469 -16.71 10.70 25.81
N LYS A 470 -17.73 11.44 26.26
CA LYS A 470 -18.37 11.24 27.55
C LYS A 470 -19.60 10.36 27.37
N VAL A 471 -19.83 9.41 28.25
CA VAL A 471 -21.12 8.71 28.34
C VAL A 471 -22.10 9.48 29.23
N ASN A 472 -23.35 9.04 29.32
CA ASN A 472 -24.44 9.80 29.97
C ASN A 472 -24.19 10.07 31.45
N ASP A 473 -23.45 9.23 32.16
CA ASP A 473 -23.08 9.45 33.57
C ASP A 473 -21.87 10.40 33.75
N GLY A 474 -21.30 10.92 32.65
CA GLY A 474 -20.17 11.84 32.65
C GLY A 474 -18.82 11.15 32.63
N SER A 475 -18.74 9.82 32.71
CA SER A 475 -17.48 9.10 32.61
C SER A 475 -16.90 9.15 31.19
N THR A 476 -15.58 8.97 31.06
CA THR A 476 -14.89 8.98 29.78
C THR A 476 -14.88 7.58 29.19
N ALA A 477 -15.29 7.48 27.92
CA ALA A 477 -15.25 6.25 27.15
C ALA A 477 -14.46 6.44 25.85
N CYS A 478 -13.90 5.35 25.34
CA CYS A 478 -13.30 5.25 24.03
C CYS A 478 -14.15 4.37 23.12
N LEU A 479 -14.18 4.70 21.84
CA LEU A 479 -14.75 3.82 20.83
C LEU A 479 -13.98 2.50 20.84
N ASP A 480 -14.69 1.38 20.76
CA ASP A 480 -14.12 0.03 20.85
C ASP A 480 -14.85 -0.91 19.89
N VAL A 481 -14.23 -2.02 19.59
CA VAL A 481 -14.81 -3.09 18.79
C VAL A 481 -15.00 -4.33 19.68
N ASP A 482 -16.21 -4.86 19.71
CA ASP A 482 -16.48 -6.11 20.42
C ASP A 482 -16.24 -7.35 19.56
N SER A 483 -16.47 -8.53 20.14
CA SER A 483 -16.16 -9.83 19.52
C SER A 483 -16.99 -10.13 18.26
N ASP A 484 -18.11 -9.44 18.02
CA ASP A 484 -18.96 -9.60 16.84
C ASP A 484 -18.82 -8.45 15.84
N ASN A 485 -17.74 -7.67 15.97
CA ASN A 485 -17.43 -6.47 15.17
C ASN A 485 -18.44 -5.32 15.34
N SER A 486 -19.23 -5.29 16.40
CA SER A 486 -20.07 -4.14 16.72
C SER A 486 -19.24 -3.04 17.36
N ILE A 487 -19.65 -1.80 17.08
CA ILE A 487 -19.00 -0.61 17.63
C ILE A 487 -19.63 -0.28 18.97
N VAL A 488 -18.83 -0.37 20.01
CA VAL A 488 -19.23 -0.13 21.41
C VAL A 488 -18.42 1.00 22.03
N THR A 489 -18.78 1.41 23.24
CA THR A 489 -18.02 2.36 24.04
C THR A 489 -17.56 1.70 25.34
N ASN A 490 -16.24 1.69 25.57
CA ASN A 490 -15.63 1.07 26.75
C ASN A 490 -14.68 2.04 27.44
N THR A 491 -14.26 1.68 28.66
CA THR A 491 -13.15 2.37 29.34
C THR A 491 -11.92 2.38 28.44
N CYS A 492 -11.27 3.53 28.30
CA CYS A 492 -10.07 3.65 27.48
C CYS A 492 -8.93 2.81 28.04
N LYS A 493 -8.37 1.92 27.22
CA LYS A 493 -7.24 1.04 27.57
C LYS A 493 -5.90 1.75 27.30
N CYS A 494 -4.82 1.27 27.85
CA CYS A 494 -3.45 1.62 27.47
C CYS A 494 -3.09 3.12 27.56
N LEU A 495 -3.86 3.92 28.29
CA LEU A 495 -3.54 5.33 28.53
C LEU A 495 -2.56 5.53 29.70
N SER A 496 -2.35 4.53 30.54
CA SER A 496 -1.29 4.47 31.53
C SER A 496 0.05 4.05 30.91
N ARG A 497 1.10 4.02 31.69
CA ARG A 497 2.44 3.57 31.23
C ARG A 497 2.58 2.04 31.12
N ASP A 498 1.48 1.32 31.04
CA ASP A 498 1.48 -0.14 30.86
C ASP A 498 2.01 -0.49 29.46
N ASP A 499 3.11 -1.20 29.41
CA ASP A 499 3.80 -1.64 28.20
C ASP A 499 3.30 -3.00 27.68
N THR A 500 2.50 -3.72 28.48
CA THR A 500 1.91 -5.02 28.11
C THR A 500 0.50 -4.90 27.54
N CYS A 501 -0.06 -3.70 27.50
CA CYS A 501 -1.42 -3.45 27.10
C CYS A 501 -1.58 -3.46 25.58
N ASP A 502 -2.62 -4.15 25.07
CA ASP A 502 -3.01 -4.13 23.65
C ASP A 502 -4.16 -3.13 23.39
N PRO A 503 -3.89 -2.03 22.68
CA PRO A 503 -4.89 -1.03 22.31
C PRO A 503 -5.67 -1.36 21.03
N GLY A 504 -5.36 -2.47 20.36
CA GLY A 504 -5.77 -2.73 18.97
C GLY A 504 -7.25 -2.58 18.70
N SER A 505 -8.13 -3.01 19.63
CA SER A 505 -9.60 -2.90 19.48
C SER A 505 -10.13 -1.46 19.59
N GLN A 506 -9.36 -0.54 20.19
CA GLN A 506 -9.74 0.86 20.41
C GLN A 506 -9.02 1.85 19.49
N TRP A 507 -8.13 1.34 18.63
CA TRP A 507 -7.43 2.19 17.69
C TRP A 507 -8.25 2.43 16.43
N PHE A 508 -8.68 3.67 16.24
CA PHE A 508 -9.39 4.16 15.08
C PHE A 508 -8.69 5.38 14.49
N LYS A 509 -8.72 5.51 13.18
CA LYS A 509 -8.19 6.67 12.47
C LYS A 509 -9.28 7.34 11.63
N LEU A 510 -9.37 8.67 11.73
CA LEU A 510 -10.22 9.46 10.85
C LEU A 510 -9.47 9.74 9.55
N VAL A 511 -9.85 9.06 8.49
CA VAL A 511 -9.20 9.15 7.18
C VAL A 511 -10.02 9.98 6.22
N ASP A 512 -9.39 10.94 5.53
CA ASP A 512 -10.03 11.69 4.45
C ASP A 512 -10.27 10.78 3.24
N SER A 513 -11.49 10.81 2.71
CA SER A 513 -11.90 10.03 1.56
C SER A 513 -12.78 10.86 0.62
N THR A 514 -12.57 10.66 -0.67
CA THR A 514 -13.44 11.17 -1.73
C THR A 514 -14.11 10.03 -2.50
N ARG A 515 -13.95 8.78 -2.03
CA ARG A 515 -14.64 7.62 -2.60
C ARG A 515 -16.15 7.87 -2.59
N SER A 516 -16.86 7.46 -3.64
CA SER A 516 -18.32 7.47 -3.60
C SER A 516 -18.78 6.52 -2.48
N SER A 517 -19.41 7.08 -1.44
CA SER A 517 -20.09 6.25 -0.46
C SER A 517 -21.30 5.59 -1.14
N SER A 518 -21.46 4.28 -0.97
CA SER A 518 -22.65 3.56 -1.45
C SER A 518 -23.94 3.98 -0.73
N SER A 519 -23.88 4.97 0.15
CA SER A 519 -24.99 5.46 0.96
C SER A 519 -25.98 6.39 0.25
N ALA A 520 -26.06 6.39 -1.09
CA ALA A 520 -27.31 6.71 -1.78
C ALA A 520 -28.32 5.55 -1.67
N LYS A 521 -28.31 4.77 -0.56
CA LYS A 521 -29.47 3.97 -0.16
C LYS A 521 -30.54 4.97 0.22
N THR A 522 -31.37 5.33 -0.78
CA THR A 522 -32.62 6.04 -0.63
C THR A 522 -33.31 5.61 0.64
N PHE A 523 -33.61 6.58 1.49
CA PHE A 523 -34.57 6.42 2.56
C PHE A 523 -35.95 6.08 1.92
N ASN A 524 -36.26 4.79 1.77
CA ASN A 524 -37.61 4.29 1.58
C ASN A 524 -38.11 3.72 2.89
#